data_5cd2201a5d2d5be7776c245c5e7abfdd
#
_entry.id   5cd2201a5d2d5be7776c245c5e7abfdd
#
_cell.length_a   1.000
_cell.length_b   1.000
_cell.length_c   1.000
_cell.angle_alpha   90.00
_cell.angle_beta   90.00
_cell.angle_gamma   90.00
#
_symmetry.space_group_name_H-M   'P 1'
#
loop_
_entity.id
_entity.type
_entity.pdbx_description
1 polymer ?
#
loop_
_entity_poly.entity_id
_entity_poly.type
_entity_poly.pdbx_seq_one_letter_code
_entity_poly.pdbx_strand_id
1 'polypeptide(L)'
;MYMKNIFLLLSWLILLPSGILANPIKGMLERIDKGASNKFVVELHKSSNDFFELDRKGDKVVIRGNTYINIATGINWYLKYHAGIHLSWNGMHASLPDVLPPVLRKERHETNLALRYDFNYCTYSYSMAFWDWKRWEKELDWMALHGINLPLAAVGHECVWRNLLLRLGFSKQQINNFIAGPAFLAWWEMNNLEGWGGPNPDSWYEQQEALQKKILQRMKEWGMHPVLPGYSGMIPSKLDLGKRIDSGKEKKTASDTSSESAQSTLNKWNGFDRPGILLPDDPKFTQIANLFYEETEKLYGTSDYYSIDPFHEAKSLPAGLDFGKAGRAIMDAMKKANPKAVWVVQGWTENPRPEMMKALNPGDLLILDLFSECRPMWGIPSIWKRDKGYEEHNWLFCLLENFGGNVGLHGRMDQLLHNFYLTKNLSLIHI
;
A
#
# COMPACT_ATOMS: atom_id res chain seq x y z
N MET A 1 31.19 51.88 33.55
CA MET A 1 31.97 51.28 32.46
C MET A 1 31.58 49.81 32.39
N TYR A 2 30.56 49.49 31.59
CA TYR A 2 29.97 48.14 31.47
C TYR A 2 30.40 47.53 30.15
N MET A 3 31.23 46.48 30.24
CA MET A 3 31.55 45.64 29.07
C MET A 3 30.43 44.62 28.86
N LYS A 4 29.77 44.69 27.70
CA LYS A 4 28.81 43.67 27.23
C LYS A 4 29.59 42.54 26.54
N ASN A 5 29.54 41.36 27.12
CA ASN A 5 29.97 40.13 26.45
C ASN A 5 28.91 39.68 25.45
N ILE A 6 29.27 39.73 24.18
CA ILE A 6 28.45 39.15 23.08
C ILE A 6 28.92 37.70 22.92
N PHE A 7 28.08 36.74 23.32
CA PHE A 7 28.25 35.32 22.96
C PHE A 7 27.74 35.11 21.53
N LEU A 8 28.67 34.90 20.61
CA LEU A 8 28.36 34.40 19.27
C LEU A 8 28.08 32.89 19.38
N LEU A 9 26.80 32.50 19.30
CA LEU A 9 26.39 31.13 19.07
C LEU A 9 26.64 30.81 17.60
N LEU A 10 27.75 30.15 17.30
CA LEU A 10 27.95 29.47 16.02
C LEU A 10 27.04 28.22 15.99
N SER A 11 25.90 28.32 15.34
CA SER A 11 25.06 27.16 14.95
C SER A 11 25.84 26.40 13.88
N TRP A 12 26.42 25.28 14.26
CA TRP A 12 26.90 24.28 13.30
C TRP A 12 25.68 23.65 12.65
N LEU A 13 25.31 24.10 11.45
CA LEU A 13 24.46 23.37 10.55
C LEU A 13 25.23 22.10 10.15
N ILE A 14 24.95 20.99 10.80
CA ILE A 14 25.37 19.67 10.31
C ILE A 14 24.59 19.43 9.02
N LEU A 15 25.21 19.76 7.91
CA LEU A 15 24.82 19.24 6.59
C LEU A 15 25.04 17.73 6.66
N LEU A 16 23.98 16.99 7.03
CA LEU A 16 23.93 15.55 6.75
C LEU A 16 24.15 15.40 5.24
N PRO A 17 25.10 14.58 4.79
CA PRO A 17 25.25 14.33 3.38
C PRO A 17 23.91 13.80 2.88
N SER A 18 23.26 14.54 1.99
CA SER A 18 22.16 14.02 1.17
C SER A 18 22.75 12.80 0.47
N GLY A 19 22.43 11.61 1.02
CA GLY A 19 22.84 10.35 0.40
C GLY A 19 22.42 10.44 -1.06
N ILE A 20 23.38 10.32 -1.97
CA ILE A 20 23.13 10.23 -3.39
C ILE A 20 22.22 8.99 -3.53
N LEU A 21 20.91 9.19 -3.67
CA LEU A 21 19.99 8.13 -3.99
C LEU A 21 20.54 7.44 -5.24
N ALA A 22 20.77 6.15 -5.16
CA ALA A 22 21.26 5.39 -6.31
C ALA A 22 20.33 5.64 -7.50
N ASN A 23 20.88 5.91 -8.67
CA ASN A 23 20.08 6.08 -9.88
C ASN A 23 19.51 4.72 -10.30
N PRO A 24 18.22 4.42 -10.07
CA PRO A 24 17.64 3.11 -10.33
C PRO A 24 17.52 2.82 -11.82
N ILE A 25 17.52 3.85 -12.67
CA ILE A 25 17.36 3.75 -14.14
C ILE A 25 18.50 2.90 -14.75
N LYS A 26 19.75 3.15 -14.32
CA LYS A 26 20.88 2.39 -14.86
C LYS A 26 20.72 0.90 -14.60
N GLY A 27 20.42 0.53 -13.37
CA GLY A 27 20.23 -0.87 -12.99
C GLY A 27 19.09 -1.55 -13.75
N MET A 28 17.96 -0.86 -13.90
CA MET A 28 16.80 -1.33 -14.68
C MET A 28 17.18 -1.55 -16.14
N LEU A 29 17.85 -0.61 -16.79
CA LEU A 29 18.27 -0.74 -18.19
C LEU A 29 19.20 -1.94 -18.39
N GLU A 30 20.16 -2.16 -17.48
CA GLU A 30 21.08 -3.32 -17.55
C GLU A 30 20.35 -4.66 -17.32
N ARG A 31 19.21 -4.66 -16.62
CA ARG A 31 18.37 -5.87 -16.49
C ARG A 31 17.49 -6.11 -17.70
N ILE A 32 17.13 -5.06 -18.46
CA ILE A 32 16.40 -5.18 -19.73
C ILE A 32 17.34 -5.78 -20.78
N ASP A 33 18.50 -5.15 -20.97
CA ASP A 33 19.54 -5.61 -21.91
C ASP A 33 20.93 -5.13 -21.45
N LYS A 34 21.91 -6.01 -21.48
CA LYS A 34 23.28 -5.70 -21.04
C LYS A 34 23.88 -4.58 -21.92
N GLY A 35 24.31 -3.51 -21.28
CA GLY A 35 24.88 -2.34 -21.98
C GLY A 35 23.83 -1.32 -22.43
N ALA A 36 22.54 -1.57 -22.20
CA ALA A 36 21.46 -0.64 -22.58
C ALA A 36 21.64 0.75 -21.95
N SER A 37 22.16 0.83 -20.73
CA SER A 37 22.37 2.11 -20.04
C SER A 37 23.26 3.09 -20.82
N ASN A 38 24.13 2.61 -21.70
CA ASN A 38 25.01 3.44 -22.52
C ASN A 38 24.29 4.11 -23.70
N LYS A 39 23.10 3.62 -24.05
CA LYS A 39 22.30 4.09 -25.20
C LYS A 39 21.37 5.24 -24.84
N PHE A 40 21.21 5.52 -23.54
CA PHE A 40 20.31 6.55 -23.03
C PHE A 40 21.08 7.62 -22.27
N VAL A 41 20.55 8.85 -22.33
CA VAL A 41 20.90 9.97 -21.45
C VAL A 41 19.66 10.30 -20.64
N VAL A 42 19.75 10.36 -19.32
CA VAL A 42 18.62 10.65 -18.43
C VAL A 42 18.87 11.92 -17.65
N GLU A 43 17.87 12.80 -17.60
CA GLU A 43 17.98 14.12 -16.97
C GLU A 43 16.74 14.38 -16.11
N LEU A 44 16.94 14.76 -14.83
CA LEU A 44 15.87 15.18 -13.93
C LEU A 44 15.63 16.69 -14.08
N HIS A 45 14.40 17.06 -14.33
CA HIS A 45 13.95 18.45 -14.46
C HIS A 45 12.77 18.73 -13.54
N LYS A 46 12.78 19.83 -12.82
CA LYS A 46 11.66 20.24 -11.96
C LYS A 46 10.42 20.59 -12.78
N SER A 47 9.27 20.13 -12.35
CA SER A 47 7.96 20.48 -12.92
C SER A 47 6.88 20.35 -11.83
N SER A 48 5.80 21.11 -11.96
CA SER A 48 4.60 20.99 -11.10
C SER A 48 3.76 19.77 -11.46
N ASN A 49 3.77 19.39 -12.75
CA ASN A 49 3.04 18.22 -13.23
C ASN A 49 4.02 17.09 -13.52
N ASP A 50 3.56 15.87 -13.39
CA ASP A 50 4.30 14.70 -13.82
C ASP A 50 4.45 14.73 -15.35
N PHE A 51 5.68 14.52 -15.80
CA PHE A 51 5.99 14.51 -17.23
C PHE A 51 7.18 13.62 -17.55
N PHE A 52 7.22 13.17 -18.80
CA PHE A 52 8.45 12.77 -19.47
C PHE A 52 8.58 13.45 -20.83
N GLU A 53 9.82 13.58 -21.29
CA GLU A 53 10.16 14.19 -22.56
C GLU A 53 11.20 13.34 -23.26
N LEU A 54 10.98 13.09 -24.55
CA LEU A 54 11.89 12.38 -25.44
C LEU A 54 12.61 13.34 -26.35
N ASP A 55 13.92 13.14 -26.53
CA ASP A 55 14.79 13.93 -27.37
C ASP A 55 15.98 13.09 -27.85
N ARG A 56 16.91 13.66 -28.59
CA ARG A 56 18.15 12.98 -28.97
C ARG A 56 19.37 13.86 -28.76
N LYS A 57 20.51 13.22 -28.52
CA LYS A 57 21.83 13.89 -28.49
C LYS A 57 22.84 12.96 -29.17
N GLY A 58 23.17 13.31 -30.43
CA GLY A 58 23.96 12.42 -31.29
C GLY A 58 23.19 11.14 -31.59
N ASP A 59 23.78 10.01 -31.28
CA ASP A 59 23.22 8.65 -31.40
C ASP A 59 22.45 8.16 -30.17
N LYS A 60 22.42 8.96 -29.09
CA LYS A 60 21.72 8.60 -27.85
C LYS A 60 20.33 9.18 -27.75
N VAL A 61 19.45 8.40 -27.16
CA VAL A 61 18.11 8.83 -26.76
C VAL A 61 18.18 9.59 -25.43
N VAL A 62 17.63 10.78 -25.39
CA VAL A 62 17.55 11.59 -24.17
C VAL A 62 16.16 11.49 -23.59
N ILE A 63 16.06 11.10 -22.33
CA ILE A 63 14.80 11.03 -21.59
C ILE A 63 14.87 12.01 -20.43
N ARG A 64 13.94 12.95 -20.37
CA ARG A 64 13.78 13.90 -19.26
C ARG A 64 12.50 13.62 -18.50
N GLY A 65 12.49 13.82 -17.20
CA GLY A 65 11.30 13.70 -16.35
C GLY A 65 11.51 14.40 -15.02
N ASN A 66 10.45 14.62 -14.26
CA ASN A 66 10.56 15.24 -12.94
C ASN A 66 10.79 14.21 -11.81
N THR A 67 10.61 12.91 -12.11
CA THR A 67 10.90 11.80 -11.21
C THR A 67 11.59 10.65 -11.96
N TYR A 68 12.24 9.73 -11.24
CA TYR A 68 12.80 8.52 -11.87
C TYR A 68 11.71 7.63 -12.48
N ILE A 69 10.52 7.59 -11.87
CA ILE A 69 9.36 6.85 -12.41
C ILE A 69 8.97 7.43 -13.78
N ASN A 70 8.85 8.74 -13.89
CA ASN A 70 8.47 9.37 -15.15
C ASN A 70 9.54 9.20 -16.24
N ILE A 71 10.83 9.17 -15.85
CA ILE A 71 11.92 8.82 -16.78
C ILE A 71 11.77 7.35 -17.23
N ALA A 72 11.49 6.42 -16.32
CA ALA A 72 11.28 5.01 -16.66
C ALA A 72 10.06 4.84 -17.59
N THR A 73 8.97 5.57 -17.32
CA THR A 73 7.78 5.60 -18.20
C THR A 73 8.15 6.12 -19.60
N GLY A 74 8.96 7.17 -19.68
CA GLY A 74 9.48 7.69 -20.95
C GLY A 74 10.35 6.68 -21.69
N ILE A 75 11.18 5.90 -21.00
CA ILE A 75 11.96 4.81 -21.59
C ILE A 75 11.02 3.75 -22.16
N ASN A 76 10.01 3.30 -21.40
CA ASN A 76 9.03 2.32 -21.87
C ASN A 76 8.26 2.82 -23.08
N TRP A 77 7.83 4.11 -23.05
CA TRP A 77 7.18 4.77 -24.18
C TRP A 77 8.06 4.76 -25.42
N TYR A 78 9.33 5.17 -25.29
CA TYR A 78 10.28 5.15 -26.38
C TYR A 78 10.47 3.73 -26.95
N LEU A 79 10.71 2.74 -26.09
CA LEU A 79 10.88 1.35 -26.51
C LEU A 79 9.68 0.85 -27.30
N LYS A 80 8.48 1.14 -26.84
CA LYS A 80 7.23 0.69 -27.44
C LYS A 80 6.91 1.39 -28.77
N TYR A 81 6.99 2.71 -28.80
CA TYR A 81 6.45 3.49 -29.92
C TYR A 81 7.51 3.92 -30.95
N HIS A 82 8.78 3.99 -30.56
CA HIS A 82 9.88 4.32 -31.48
C HIS A 82 10.72 3.10 -31.88
N ALA A 83 11.01 2.23 -30.91
CA ALA A 83 11.86 1.06 -31.18
C ALA A 83 11.07 -0.23 -31.50
N GLY A 84 9.73 -0.23 -31.36
CA GLY A 84 8.89 -1.41 -31.61
C GLY A 84 9.13 -2.54 -30.61
N ILE A 85 9.67 -2.24 -29.42
CA ILE A 85 10.01 -3.19 -28.38
C ILE A 85 8.99 -3.09 -27.25
N HIS A 86 8.25 -4.17 -26.99
CA HIS A 86 7.25 -4.23 -25.94
C HIS A 86 7.80 -4.95 -24.71
N LEU A 87 7.81 -4.28 -23.57
CA LEU A 87 8.10 -4.87 -22.26
C LEU A 87 6.78 -5.20 -21.58
N SER A 88 6.53 -6.49 -21.36
CA SER A 88 5.31 -6.96 -20.70
C SER A 88 5.59 -7.50 -19.31
N TRP A 89 4.55 -7.68 -18.51
CA TRP A 89 4.67 -8.28 -17.19
C TRP A 89 5.35 -9.66 -17.21
N ASN A 90 5.11 -10.45 -18.26
CA ASN A 90 5.72 -11.77 -18.44
C ASN A 90 7.10 -11.71 -19.10
N GLY A 91 7.43 -10.67 -19.86
CA GLY A 91 8.66 -10.52 -20.62
C GLY A 91 9.30 -9.15 -20.49
N MET A 92 10.29 -9.02 -19.60
CA MET A 92 11.03 -7.78 -19.33
C MET A 92 12.41 -7.72 -19.98
N HIS A 93 12.84 -8.79 -20.63
CA HIS A 93 14.11 -8.83 -21.36
C HIS A 93 13.87 -8.52 -22.84
N ALA A 94 14.73 -7.71 -23.40
CA ALA A 94 14.71 -7.37 -24.82
C ALA A 94 16.14 -7.24 -25.32
N SER A 95 16.39 -7.60 -26.57
CA SER A 95 17.63 -7.28 -27.25
C SER A 95 17.48 -5.95 -27.98
N LEU A 96 18.17 -4.94 -27.49
CA LEU A 96 18.15 -3.63 -28.11
C LEU A 96 19.09 -3.58 -29.33
N PRO A 97 18.69 -2.94 -30.44
CA PRO A 97 19.58 -2.77 -31.58
C PRO A 97 20.84 -1.97 -31.19
N ASP A 98 21.95 -2.19 -31.90
CA ASP A 98 23.21 -1.49 -31.64
C ASP A 98 23.04 0.02 -31.69
N VAL A 99 22.29 0.49 -32.68
CA VAL A 99 21.87 1.89 -32.83
C VAL A 99 20.37 1.97 -32.63
N LEU A 100 19.96 2.72 -31.60
CA LEU A 100 18.55 2.94 -31.33
C LEU A 100 17.90 3.85 -32.39
N PRO A 101 16.64 3.58 -32.81
CA PRO A 101 15.89 4.48 -33.67
C PRO A 101 15.89 5.92 -33.14
N PRO A 102 16.19 6.94 -33.97
CA PRO A 102 16.28 8.31 -33.49
C PRO A 102 14.92 8.88 -33.15
N VAL A 103 14.84 9.68 -32.10
CA VAL A 103 13.69 10.57 -31.84
C VAL A 103 13.75 11.70 -32.85
N LEU A 104 12.87 11.67 -33.85
CA LEU A 104 12.89 12.64 -34.97
C LEU A 104 12.46 14.04 -34.56
N ARG A 105 11.57 14.16 -33.59
CA ARG A 105 11.09 15.41 -33.02
C ARG A 105 11.02 15.25 -31.52
N LYS A 106 11.43 16.31 -30.80
CA LYS A 106 11.22 16.37 -29.35
C LYS A 106 9.73 16.24 -29.05
N GLU A 107 9.37 15.37 -28.14
CA GLU A 107 7.99 15.16 -27.69
C GLU A 107 7.92 15.17 -26.17
N ARG A 108 6.81 15.68 -25.66
CA ARG A 108 6.57 15.80 -24.22
C ARG A 108 5.18 15.28 -23.89
N HIS A 109 5.12 14.45 -22.87
CA HIS A 109 3.90 13.87 -22.33
C HIS A 109 3.76 14.29 -20.87
N GLU A 110 2.58 14.76 -20.50
CA GLU A 110 2.25 15.23 -19.16
C GLU A 110 0.99 14.55 -18.64
N THR A 111 0.92 14.40 -17.32
CA THR A 111 -0.29 13.95 -16.63
C THR A 111 -0.49 14.77 -15.35
N ASN A 112 -1.76 15.02 -15.03
CA ASN A 112 -2.18 15.56 -13.74
C ASN A 112 -2.56 14.47 -12.73
N LEU A 113 -2.42 13.19 -13.11
CA LEU A 113 -2.72 12.04 -12.26
C LEU A 113 -1.60 11.87 -11.24
N ALA A 114 -1.76 12.45 -10.06
CA ALA A 114 -0.71 12.52 -9.06
C ALA A 114 -0.37 11.16 -8.45
N LEU A 115 -1.37 10.28 -8.27
CA LEU A 115 -1.21 8.96 -7.67
C LEU A 115 -1.63 7.87 -8.65
N ARG A 116 -0.81 6.84 -8.75
CA ARG A 116 -1.02 5.66 -9.60
C ARG A 116 -0.74 4.43 -8.76
N TYR A 117 -1.82 3.76 -8.37
CA TYR A 117 -1.82 2.66 -7.41
C TYR A 117 -1.62 1.31 -8.09
N ASP A 118 -1.01 0.36 -7.41
CA ASP A 118 -0.91 -1.03 -7.86
C ASP A 118 -1.09 -2.02 -6.70
N PHE A 119 -1.64 -3.17 -7.03
CA PHE A 119 -1.98 -4.32 -6.21
C PHE A 119 -3.24 -4.16 -5.34
N ASN A 120 -3.82 -5.30 -5.06
CA ASN A 120 -4.74 -5.50 -3.95
C ASN A 120 -4.22 -6.63 -3.05
N TYR A 121 -4.87 -6.85 -1.91
CA TYR A 121 -4.46 -7.92 -1.01
C TYR A 121 -4.45 -9.30 -1.66
N CYS A 122 -5.49 -9.63 -2.46
CA CYS A 122 -5.62 -10.94 -3.07
C CYS A 122 -4.45 -11.30 -3.99
N THR A 123 -3.87 -10.32 -4.68
CA THR A 123 -2.70 -10.49 -5.55
C THR A 123 -1.53 -11.13 -4.80
N TYR A 124 -1.32 -10.74 -3.55
CA TYR A 124 -0.25 -11.27 -2.69
C TYR A 124 -0.37 -12.78 -2.47
N SER A 125 -1.58 -13.31 -2.32
CA SER A 125 -1.79 -14.75 -2.12
C SER A 125 -2.00 -15.52 -3.41
N TYR A 126 -2.59 -14.92 -4.44
CA TYR A 126 -2.77 -15.59 -5.74
C TYR A 126 -1.48 -15.72 -6.53
N SER A 127 -0.67 -14.67 -6.60
CA SER A 127 0.51 -14.63 -7.48
C SER A 127 1.83 -14.54 -6.74
N MET A 128 1.88 -13.87 -5.58
CA MET A 128 3.12 -13.36 -5.00
C MET A 128 3.57 -14.08 -3.72
N ALA A 129 2.78 -15.06 -3.22
CA ALA A 129 2.99 -15.70 -1.91
C ALA A 129 4.43 -16.19 -1.68
N PHE A 130 5.11 -16.61 -2.74
CA PHE A 130 6.46 -17.18 -2.67
C PHE A 130 7.47 -16.43 -3.55
N TRP A 131 7.22 -15.19 -3.91
CA TRP A 131 8.18 -14.42 -4.68
C TRP A 131 9.44 -14.12 -3.87
N ASP A 132 10.58 -14.37 -4.49
CA ASP A 132 11.88 -13.98 -3.97
C ASP A 132 12.25 -12.54 -4.39
N TRP A 133 13.41 -12.07 -3.93
CA TRP A 133 13.89 -10.73 -4.28
C TRP A 133 14.03 -10.54 -5.81
N LYS A 134 14.49 -11.54 -6.54
CA LYS A 134 14.69 -11.43 -7.99
C LYS A 134 13.38 -11.17 -8.72
N ARG A 135 12.29 -11.83 -8.28
CA ARG A 135 10.96 -11.58 -8.85
C ARG A 135 10.40 -10.23 -8.44
N TRP A 136 10.59 -9.82 -7.18
CA TRP A 136 10.18 -8.50 -6.70
C TRP A 136 10.95 -7.36 -7.35
N GLU A 137 12.27 -7.50 -7.58
CA GLU A 137 13.07 -6.49 -8.29
C GLU A 137 12.53 -6.26 -9.70
N LYS A 138 12.19 -7.35 -10.42
CA LYS A 138 11.54 -7.27 -11.72
C LYS A 138 10.20 -6.55 -11.67
N GLU A 139 9.40 -6.80 -10.64
CA GLU A 139 8.09 -6.17 -10.47
C GLU A 139 8.21 -4.66 -10.24
N LEU A 140 9.11 -4.25 -9.37
CA LEU A 140 9.34 -2.84 -9.08
C LEU A 140 9.85 -2.07 -10.31
N ASP A 141 10.67 -2.71 -11.16
CA ASP A 141 11.08 -2.15 -12.44
C ASP A 141 9.88 -2.04 -13.40
N TRP A 142 9.02 -3.07 -13.45
CA TRP A 142 7.82 -3.04 -14.28
C TRP A 142 6.86 -1.94 -13.84
N MET A 143 6.61 -1.80 -12.55
CA MET A 143 5.81 -0.69 -12.00
C MET A 143 6.37 0.68 -12.43
N ALA A 144 7.68 0.89 -12.27
CA ALA A 144 8.32 2.15 -12.65
C ALA A 144 8.18 2.44 -14.16
N LEU A 145 8.36 1.42 -15.02
CA LEU A 145 8.15 1.52 -16.47
C LEU A 145 6.71 1.86 -16.85
N HIS A 146 5.74 1.53 -15.99
CA HIS A 146 4.30 1.79 -16.21
C HIS A 146 3.78 2.97 -15.38
N GLY A 147 4.67 3.71 -14.74
CA GLY A 147 4.32 4.96 -14.06
C GLY A 147 3.71 4.80 -12.67
N ILE A 148 3.70 3.59 -12.10
CA ILE A 148 3.16 3.32 -10.77
C ILE A 148 4.02 3.99 -9.69
N ASN A 149 3.37 4.72 -8.78
CA ASN A 149 4.06 5.42 -7.71
C ASN A 149 3.47 5.18 -6.30
N LEU A 150 2.38 4.41 -6.21
CA LEU A 150 1.67 4.15 -4.94
C LEU A 150 1.33 2.65 -4.81
N PRO A 151 2.31 1.75 -4.70
CA PRO A 151 2.02 0.32 -4.58
C PRO A 151 1.66 -0.11 -3.16
N LEU A 152 0.74 -1.08 -3.02
CA LEU A 152 0.55 -1.82 -1.76
C LEU A 152 1.84 -2.57 -1.42
N ALA A 153 2.28 -2.53 -0.17
CA ALA A 153 3.54 -3.11 0.30
C ALA A 153 3.30 -4.00 1.54
N ALA A 154 2.59 -5.13 1.33
CA ALA A 154 2.12 -6.00 2.41
C ALA A 154 3.06 -7.19 2.74
N VAL A 155 4.17 -7.38 2.02
CA VAL A 155 5.15 -8.45 2.33
C VAL A 155 5.65 -8.30 3.75
N GLY A 156 5.73 -9.41 4.49
CA GLY A 156 6.28 -9.41 5.86
C GLY A 156 5.42 -8.70 6.91
N HIS A 157 4.17 -8.34 6.59
CA HIS A 157 3.29 -7.70 7.56
C HIS A 157 2.93 -8.65 8.72
N GLU A 158 2.89 -9.95 8.47
CA GLU A 158 2.76 -10.98 9.51
C GLU A 158 3.89 -10.93 10.55
N CYS A 159 5.05 -10.38 10.23
CA CYS A 159 6.14 -10.15 11.18
C CYS A 159 5.78 -9.08 12.23
N VAL A 160 5.08 -8.02 11.82
CA VAL A 160 4.55 -6.99 12.72
C VAL A 160 3.61 -7.63 13.74
N TRP A 161 2.67 -8.43 13.26
CA TRP A 161 1.71 -9.14 14.10
C TRP A 161 2.37 -10.14 15.03
N ARG A 162 3.32 -10.94 14.54
CA ARG A 162 4.09 -11.86 15.38
C ARG A 162 4.79 -11.11 16.52
N ASN A 163 5.47 -10.03 16.22
CA ASN A 163 6.19 -9.25 17.23
C ASN A 163 5.23 -8.60 18.24
N LEU A 164 4.15 -8.00 17.76
CA LEU A 164 3.09 -7.45 18.60
C LEU A 164 2.54 -8.50 19.58
N LEU A 165 2.17 -9.68 19.07
CA LEU A 165 1.61 -10.74 19.89
C LEU A 165 2.61 -11.32 20.91
N LEU A 166 3.88 -11.48 20.52
CA LEU A 166 4.96 -11.84 21.45
C LEU A 166 5.11 -10.80 22.57
N ARG A 167 5.06 -9.52 22.23
CA ARG A 167 5.13 -8.39 23.17
C ARG A 167 3.93 -8.37 24.14
N LEU A 168 2.77 -8.83 23.68
CA LEU A 168 1.57 -9.04 24.51
C LEU A 168 1.60 -10.38 25.29
N GLY A 169 2.68 -11.15 25.24
CA GLY A 169 2.87 -12.38 26.00
C GLY A 169 2.16 -13.61 25.44
N PHE A 170 1.85 -13.62 24.15
CA PHE A 170 1.28 -14.79 23.49
C PHE A 170 2.33 -15.87 23.26
N SER A 171 1.95 -17.13 23.42
CA SER A 171 2.80 -18.26 23.07
C SER A 171 2.90 -18.44 21.54
N LYS A 172 3.98 -19.08 21.08
CA LYS A 172 4.14 -19.43 19.66
C LYS A 172 2.93 -20.19 19.10
N GLN A 173 2.35 -21.10 19.89
CA GLN A 173 1.18 -21.88 19.44
C GLN A 173 -0.03 -20.98 19.23
N GLN A 174 -0.28 -20.01 20.11
CA GLN A 174 -1.39 -19.06 19.96
C GLN A 174 -1.19 -18.17 18.72
N ILE A 175 0.04 -17.71 18.48
CA ILE A 175 0.41 -16.94 17.28
C ILE A 175 0.21 -17.76 16.01
N ASN A 176 0.67 -19.01 16.02
CA ASN A 176 0.52 -19.94 14.90
C ASN A 176 -0.95 -20.29 14.59
N ASN A 177 -1.82 -20.25 15.59
CA ASN A 177 -3.26 -20.47 15.40
C ASN A 177 -3.98 -19.24 14.87
N PHE A 178 -3.34 -18.08 14.87
CA PHE A 178 -3.92 -16.82 14.41
C PHE A 178 -3.41 -16.41 13.03
N ILE A 179 -2.10 -16.42 12.81
CA ILE A 179 -1.49 -15.97 11.54
C ILE A 179 -1.69 -17.06 10.49
N ALA A 180 -2.25 -16.70 9.35
CA ALA A 180 -2.43 -17.62 8.23
C ALA A 180 -1.12 -17.95 7.51
N GLY A 181 -1.12 -19.05 6.79
CA GLY A 181 -0.01 -19.41 5.90
C GLY A 181 0.07 -18.54 4.65
N PRO A 182 1.19 -18.58 3.90
CA PRO A 182 1.51 -17.61 2.85
C PRO A 182 0.44 -17.47 1.76
N ALA A 183 -0.16 -18.57 1.35
CA ALA A 183 -1.20 -18.58 0.32
C ALA A 183 -2.56 -18.03 0.81
N PHE A 184 -2.69 -17.69 2.09
CA PHE A 184 -3.94 -17.23 2.71
C PHE A 184 -3.79 -15.90 3.45
N LEU A 185 -2.61 -15.30 3.48
CA LEU A 185 -2.33 -14.03 4.16
C LEU A 185 -3.24 -12.90 3.69
N ALA A 186 -3.58 -12.82 2.40
CA ALA A 186 -4.46 -11.79 1.85
C ALA A 186 -5.81 -11.73 2.58
N TRP A 187 -6.45 -12.87 2.78
CA TRP A 187 -7.75 -12.94 3.46
C TRP A 187 -7.64 -12.80 4.96
N TRP A 188 -6.51 -13.19 5.54
CA TRP A 188 -6.19 -12.92 6.93
C TRP A 188 -6.03 -11.40 7.18
N GLU A 189 -5.30 -10.69 6.32
CA GLU A 189 -5.14 -9.23 6.37
C GLU A 189 -6.48 -8.48 6.27
N MET A 190 -7.42 -9.00 5.48
CA MET A 190 -8.77 -8.46 5.34
C MET A 190 -9.74 -8.94 6.44
N ASN A 191 -9.27 -9.57 7.52
CA ASN A 191 -10.09 -10.13 8.62
C ASN A 191 -11.08 -11.22 8.19
N ASN A 192 -10.86 -11.91 7.08
CA ASN A 192 -11.77 -12.94 6.59
C ASN A 192 -11.58 -14.31 7.27
N LEU A 193 -10.34 -14.67 7.58
CA LEU A 193 -9.99 -15.95 8.19
C LEU A 193 -8.80 -15.84 9.13
N GLU A 194 -8.62 -16.80 10.03
CA GLU A 194 -7.42 -16.92 10.88
C GLU A 194 -6.82 -18.33 10.84
N GLY A 195 -5.49 -18.43 11.01
CA GLY A 195 -4.75 -19.67 11.24
C GLY A 195 -4.75 -20.70 10.10
N TRP A 196 -5.36 -20.42 8.98
CA TRP A 196 -5.46 -21.36 7.87
C TRP A 196 -4.16 -21.46 7.08
N GLY A 197 -3.76 -22.69 6.71
CA GLY A 197 -2.57 -22.91 5.86
C GLY A 197 -1.23 -22.70 6.55
N GLY A 198 -1.24 -22.49 7.87
CA GLY A 198 -0.05 -22.40 8.72
C GLY A 198 0.31 -23.74 9.39
N PRO A 199 1.23 -23.74 10.37
CA PRO A 199 1.98 -22.59 10.87
C PRO A 199 3.18 -22.20 9.99
N ASN A 200 3.54 -20.92 10.02
CA ASN A 200 4.75 -20.44 9.38
C ASN A 200 5.97 -20.76 10.25
N PRO A 201 7.07 -21.31 9.70
CA PRO A 201 8.30 -21.52 10.46
C PRO A 201 9.00 -20.19 10.79
N ASP A 202 9.84 -20.17 11.83
CA ASP A 202 10.59 -18.94 12.22
C ASP A 202 11.40 -18.36 11.06
N SER A 203 12.02 -19.24 10.23
CA SER A 203 12.76 -18.82 9.04
C SER A 203 11.93 -18.08 7.99
N TRP A 204 10.62 -18.34 7.92
CA TRP A 204 9.71 -17.59 7.06
C TRP A 204 9.66 -16.12 7.46
N TYR A 205 9.42 -15.84 8.73
CA TYR A 205 9.35 -14.46 9.24
C TYR A 205 10.67 -13.71 9.02
N GLU A 206 11.81 -14.36 9.25
CA GLU A 206 13.13 -13.76 9.02
C GLU A 206 13.34 -13.41 7.53
N GLN A 207 12.95 -14.32 6.64
CA GLN A 207 13.06 -14.09 5.19
C GLN A 207 12.11 -13.01 4.70
N GLN A 208 10.85 -12.98 5.17
CA GLN A 208 9.86 -11.99 4.76
C GLN A 208 10.22 -10.59 5.28
N GLU A 209 10.70 -10.47 6.53
CA GLU A 209 11.21 -9.21 7.05
C GLU A 209 12.37 -8.67 6.22
N ALA A 210 13.35 -9.52 5.91
CA ALA A 210 14.49 -9.14 5.09
C ALA A 210 14.09 -8.77 3.66
N LEU A 211 13.11 -9.49 3.09
CA LEU A 211 12.57 -9.22 1.76
C LEU A 211 11.84 -7.87 1.72
N GLN A 212 10.96 -7.59 2.68
CA GLN A 212 10.22 -6.33 2.75
C GLN A 212 11.14 -5.12 2.88
N LYS A 213 12.20 -5.22 3.69
CA LYS A 213 13.21 -4.16 3.80
C LYS A 213 13.86 -3.84 2.45
N LYS A 214 14.15 -4.86 1.64
CA LYS A 214 14.69 -4.66 0.27
C LYS A 214 13.67 -4.03 -0.66
N ILE A 215 12.40 -4.46 -0.58
CA ILE A 215 11.30 -3.90 -1.38
C ILE A 215 11.13 -2.41 -1.05
N LEU A 216 11.01 -2.06 0.21
CA LEU A 216 10.83 -0.68 0.65
C LEU A 216 12.04 0.21 0.29
N GLN A 217 13.26 -0.32 0.40
CA GLN A 217 14.45 0.40 -0.02
C GLN A 217 14.41 0.68 -1.53
N ARG A 218 14.04 -0.28 -2.37
CA ARG A 218 13.93 -0.09 -3.82
C ARG A 218 12.76 0.84 -4.18
N MET A 219 11.62 0.78 -3.49
CA MET A 219 10.52 1.74 -3.66
C MET A 219 11.00 3.17 -3.37
N LYS A 220 11.78 3.36 -2.31
CA LYS A 220 12.40 4.65 -1.97
C LYS A 220 13.37 5.14 -3.05
N GLU A 221 14.18 4.26 -3.62
CA GLU A 221 15.10 4.59 -4.73
C GLU A 221 14.33 5.08 -5.97
N TRP A 222 13.18 4.47 -6.28
CA TRP A 222 12.29 4.89 -7.34
C TRP A 222 11.51 6.18 -7.01
N GLY A 223 11.37 6.54 -5.76
CA GLY A 223 10.48 7.60 -5.29
C GLY A 223 9.01 7.17 -5.23
N MET A 224 8.74 5.88 -5.05
CA MET A 224 7.41 5.34 -4.80
C MET A 224 6.99 5.59 -3.35
N HIS A 225 5.69 5.72 -3.14
CA HIS A 225 5.05 5.86 -1.83
C HIS A 225 4.45 4.49 -1.43
N PRO A 226 5.09 3.71 -0.54
CA PRO A 226 4.54 2.41 -0.15
C PRO A 226 3.24 2.59 0.64
N VAL A 227 2.22 1.79 0.33
CA VAL A 227 1.02 1.68 1.16
C VAL A 227 1.22 0.49 2.09
N LEU A 228 1.39 0.75 3.38
CA LEU A 228 1.57 -0.30 4.39
C LEU A 228 0.21 -0.74 4.96
N PRO A 229 0.03 -2.01 5.33
CA PRO A 229 -1.15 -2.41 6.08
C PRO A 229 -1.24 -1.70 7.43
N GLY A 230 -2.46 -1.33 7.84
CA GLY A 230 -2.74 -0.64 9.09
C GLY A 230 -3.57 -1.49 10.07
N TYR A 231 -3.87 -0.95 11.25
CA TYR A 231 -4.60 -1.64 12.30
C TYR A 231 -6.11 -1.36 12.22
N SER A 232 -6.90 -2.44 12.08
CA SER A 232 -8.37 -2.38 11.92
C SER A 232 -9.18 -2.68 13.19
N GLY A 233 -8.52 -3.00 14.29
CA GLY A 233 -9.15 -3.61 15.47
C GLY A 233 -9.09 -5.14 15.48
N MET A 234 -8.45 -5.76 14.50
CA MET A 234 -8.26 -7.20 14.43
C MET A 234 -7.53 -7.74 15.67
N ILE A 235 -7.98 -8.86 16.18
CA ILE A 235 -7.35 -9.62 17.27
C ILE A 235 -7.60 -11.11 17.06
N PRO A 236 -6.80 -11.99 17.68
CA PRO A 236 -7.11 -13.41 17.69
C PRO A 236 -8.49 -13.73 18.30
N SER A 237 -9.29 -14.59 17.65
CA SER A 237 -10.70 -14.85 18.03
C SER A 237 -10.88 -15.53 19.40
N LYS A 238 -9.89 -16.30 19.86
CA LYS A 238 -10.00 -17.18 21.05
C LYS A 238 -9.27 -16.63 22.27
N LEU A 239 -9.25 -15.32 22.50
CA LEU A 239 -8.37 -14.74 23.51
C LEU A 239 -9.06 -13.87 24.54
N ASP A 240 -8.74 -14.19 25.79
CA ASP A 240 -8.97 -13.33 26.94
C ASP A 240 -7.82 -12.29 27.03
N LEU A 241 -8.04 -11.13 26.42
CA LEU A 241 -7.14 -9.99 26.52
C LEU A 241 -7.16 -9.35 27.91
N GLY A 242 -8.21 -9.62 28.71
CA GLY A 242 -8.43 -8.99 30.01
C GLY A 242 -7.29 -9.22 31.01
N LYS A 243 -6.68 -10.40 30.97
CA LYS A 243 -5.61 -10.78 31.90
C LYS A 243 -4.20 -10.38 31.49
N ARG A 244 -3.98 -9.93 30.24
CA ARG A 244 -2.64 -9.77 29.67
C ARG A 244 -2.16 -8.34 29.55
N ILE A 245 -3.05 -7.40 29.41
CA ILE A 245 -2.69 -5.98 29.26
C ILE A 245 -2.43 -5.33 30.62
N ASP A 246 -3.02 -5.85 31.69
CA ASP A 246 -2.85 -5.33 33.07
C ASP A 246 -1.61 -5.86 33.79
N SER A 247 -0.86 -6.80 33.22
CA SER A 247 0.30 -7.43 33.87
C SER A 247 1.55 -6.53 34.02
N GLY A 248 1.45 -5.26 33.63
CA GLY A 248 2.50 -4.25 33.91
C GLY A 248 2.46 -3.67 35.33
N LYS A 249 1.46 -3.97 36.16
CA LYS A 249 1.41 -3.63 37.60
C LYS A 249 0.64 -4.70 38.35
N GLU A 250 1.38 -5.54 39.06
CA GLU A 250 0.77 -6.51 39.98
C GLU A 250 -0.07 -5.82 41.06
N LYS A 251 -1.38 -6.16 41.08
CA LYS A 251 -2.14 -6.30 42.32
C LYS A 251 -3.19 -7.36 42.12
N LYS A 252 -2.99 -8.50 42.78
CA LYS A 252 -3.99 -9.54 42.97
C LYS A 252 -5.13 -8.99 43.83
N THR A 253 -6.32 -8.93 43.28
CA THR A 253 -7.55 -9.03 44.06
C THR A 253 -8.46 -10.00 43.32
N ALA A 254 -8.68 -11.16 44.02
CA ALA A 254 -9.65 -12.13 43.62
C ALA A 254 -11.05 -11.56 43.83
N SER A 255 -11.86 -11.61 42.81
CA SER A 255 -13.29 -11.43 42.64
C SER A 255 -13.60 -10.31 41.64
N ASP A 256 -13.61 -10.69 40.39
CA ASP A 256 -14.51 -10.08 39.46
C ASP A 256 -14.98 -11.13 38.46
N THR A 257 -16.26 -11.45 38.62
CA THR A 257 -17.07 -12.16 37.63
C THR A 257 -16.93 -11.44 36.29
N SER A 258 -16.34 -12.14 35.35
CA SER A 258 -16.41 -11.99 33.91
C SER A 258 -17.18 -10.79 33.41
N SER A 259 -16.51 -9.66 33.24
CA SER A 259 -16.82 -8.84 32.11
C SER A 259 -16.24 -9.61 30.91
N GLU A 260 -17.07 -10.32 30.18
CA GLU A 260 -16.81 -10.69 28.81
C GLU A 260 -16.49 -9.37 28.12
N SER A 261 -15.17 -9.05 28.04
CA SER A 261 -14.73 -7.94 27.20
C SER A 261 -15.40 -8.17 25.85
N ALA A 262 -16.01 -7.16 25.27
CA ALA A 262 -16.83 -7.23 24.08
C ALA A 262 -16.00 -7.68 22.87
N GLN A 263 -15.50 -8.90 22.94
CA GLN A 263 -14.80 -9.61 21.88
C GLN A 263 -15.87 -10.14 20.94
N SER A 264 -16.39 -9.26 20.11
CA SER A 264 -17.34 -9.62 19.10
C SER A 264 -16.63 -10.47 18.05
N THR A 265 -17.00 -11.74 17.97
CA THR A 265 -16.63 -12.59 16.84
C THR A 265 -17.58 -12.30 15.70
N LEU A 266 -17.02 -11.87 14.57
CA LEU A 266 -17.75 -11.83 13.31
C LEU A 266 -18.11 -13.29 12.93
N ASN A 267 -19.23 -13.49 12.23
CA ASN A 267 -19.59 -14.82 11.73
C ASN A 267 -18.52 -15.38 10.80
N LYS A 268 -18.55 -16.69 10.58
CA LYS A 268 -17.65 -17.38 9.65
C LYS A 268 -17.67 -16.76 8.26
N TRP A 269 -16.51 -16.75 7.62
CA TRP A 269 -16.38 -16.39 6.21
C TRP A 269 -16.23 -17.68 5.39
N ASN A 270 -17.22 -18.01 4.56
CA ASN A 270 -17.22 -19.23 3.73
C ASN A 270 -16.83 -20.52 4.49
N GLY A 271 -17.23 -20.64 5.77
CA GLY A 271 -16.91 -21.77 6.62
C GLY A 271 -15.64 -21.61 7.48
N PHE A 272 -14.79 -20.65 7.21
CA PHE A 272 -13.58 -20.33 7.98
C PHE A 272 -13.90 -19.50 9.21
N ASP A 273 -13.18 -19.75 10.32
CA ASP A 273 -13.22 -18.88 11.50
C ASP A 273 -12.57 -17.54 11.18
N ARG A 274 -13.24 -16.46 11.59
CA ARG A 274 -12.72 -15.11 11.44
C ARG A 274 -11.91 -14.69 12.67
N PRO A 275 -10.96 -13.76 12.53
CA PRO A 275 -10.39 -13.05 13.67
C PRO A 275 -11.48 -12.39 14.52
N GLY A 276 -11.19 -12.19 15.78
CA GLY A 276 -11.96 -11.30 16.65
C GLY A 276 -11.74 -9.84 16.26
N ILE A 277 -12.58 -8.96 16.77
CA ILE A 277 -12.46 -7.53 16.57
C ILE A 277 -12.68 -6.76 17.86
N LEU A 278 -11.81 -5.82 18.15
CA LEU A 278 -12.00 -4.82 19.19
C LEU A 278 -12.88 -3.70 18.65
N LEU A 279 -13.88 -3.34 19.42
CA LEU A 279 -14.71 -2.18 19.11
C LEU A 279 -13.93 -0.89 19.39
N PRO A 280 -14.26 0.22 18.70
CA PRO A 280 -13.52 1.48 18.81
C PRO A 280 -13.60 2.15 20.18
N ASP A 281 -14.63 1.82 20.99
CA ASP A 281 -14.81 2.29 22.36
C ASP A 281 -14.15 1.40 23.42
N ASP A 282 -13.58 0.26 23.02
CA ASP A 282 -12.75 -0.55 23.91
C ASP A 282 -11.41 0.17 24.16
N PRO A 283 -11.03 0.46 25.42
CA PRO A 283 -9.76 1.11 25.74
C PRO A 283 -8.54 0.37 25.18
N LYS A 284 -8.64 -0.93 24.97
CA LYS A 284 -7.60 -1.77 24.41
C LYS A 284 -7.35 -1.51 22.93
N PHE A 285 -8.36 -1.00 22.20
CA PHE A 285 -8.20 -0.67 20.79
C PHE A 285 -7.02 0.29 20.57
N THR A 286 -7.04 1.43 21.25
CA THR A 286 -5.97 2.44 21.12
C THR A 286 -4.61 1.90 21.60
N GLN A 287 -4.60 1.08 22.66
CA GLN A 287 -3.37 0.51 23.18
C GLN A 287 -2.73 -0.45 22.17
N ILE A 288 -3.50 -1.37 21.62
CA ILE A 288 -2.99 -2.35 20.64
C ILE A 288 -2.62 -1.66 19.33
N ALA A 289 -3.41 -0.69 18.88
CA ALA A 289 -3.09 0.12 17.70
C ALA A 289 -1.73 0.83 17.84
N ASN A 290 -1.47 1.45 19.00
CA ASN A 290 -0.17 2.08 19.25
C ASN A 290 0.99 1.07 19.16
N LEU A 291 0.85 -0.07 19.81
CA LEU A 291 1.87 -1.12 19.77
C LEU A 291 2.08 -1.67 18.34
N PHE A 292 0.99 -1.78 17.58
CA PHE A 292 1.05 -2.23 16.18
C PHE A 292 1.87 -1.24 15.32
N TYR A 293 1.59 0.06 15.42
CA TYR A 293 2.33 1.06 14.66
C TYR A 293 3.77 1.22 15.16
N GLU A 294 4.05 1.06 16.45
CA GLU A 294 5.42 1.00 16.98
C GLU A 294 6.22 -0.16 16.38
N GLU A 295 5.63 -1.37 16.28
CA GLU A 295 6.29 -2.52 15.66
C GLU A 295 6.45 -2.32 14.14
N THR A 296 5.46 -1.71 13.48
CA THR A 296 5.57 -1.35 12.06
C THR A 296 6.71 -0.39 11.81
N GLU A 297 6.80 0.69 12.59
CA GLU A 297 7.87 1.69 12.48
C GLU A 297 9.25 1.07 12.73
N LYS A 298 9.37 0.22 13.75
CA LYS A 298 10.61 -0.47 14.09
C LYS A 298 11.11 -1.39 12.97
N LEU A 299 10.20 -2.10 12.29
CA LEU A 299 10.57 -3.04 11.23
C LEU A 299 10.75 -2.35 9.87
N TYR A 300 9.85 -1.43 9.51
CA TYR A 300 9.66 -0.95 8.13
C TYR A 300 9.66 0.57 7.99
N GLY A 301 9.69 1.31 9.11
CA GLY A 301 9.54 2.76 9.11
C GLY A 301 8.07 3.19 9.03
N THR A 302 7.85 4.49 8.80
CA THR A 302 6.53 5.09 8.63
C THR A 302 6.20 5.28 7.15
N SER A 303 4.91 5.29 6.83
CA SER A 303 4.39 5.70 5.53
C SER A 303 3.34 6.80 5.68
N ASP A 304 3.14 7.59 4.62
CA ASP A 304 2.01 8.51 4.53
C ASP A 304 0.70 7.79 4.14
N TYR A 305 0.76 6.51 3.75
CA TYR A 305 -0.39 5.73 3.29
C TYR A 305 -0.48 4.39 4.02
N TYR A 306 -1.65 4.11 4.60
CA TYR A 306 -1.93 2.82 5.25
C TYR A 306 -3.23 2.24 4.73
N SER A 307 -3.23 0.95 4.39
CA SER A 307 -4.41 0.24 3.88
C SER A 307 -5.09 -0.56 4.99
N ILE A 308 -6.40 -0.38 5.10
CA ILE A 308 -7.27 -1.12 6.02
C ILE A 308 -8.64 -1.31 5.38
N ASP A 309 -9.19 -2.51 5.48
CA ASP A 309 -10.57 -2.83 5.08
C ASP A 309 -11.35 -3.39 6.28
N PRO A 310 -11.80 -2.54 7.21
CA PRO A 310 -12.48 -3.00 8.41
C PRO A 310 -13.83 -3.62 8.05
N PHE A 311 -14.19 -4.70 8.75
CA PHE A 311 -15.47 -5.40 8.56
C PHE A 311 -15.68 -5.97 7.15
N HIS A 312 -14.59 -6.24 6.44
CA HIS A 312 -14.62 -6.72 5.06
C HIS A 312 -15.49 -7.98 4.92
N GLU A 313 -16.49 -7.94 4.04
CA GLU A 313 -17.45 -9.02 3.79
C GLU A 313 -18.10 -9.62 5.07
N ALA A 314 -18.24 -8.84 6.12
CA ALA A 314 -18.86 -9.29 7.36
C ALA A 314 -20.39 -9.35 7.22
N LYS A 315 -20.95 -10.56 7.23
CA LYS A 315 -22.41 -10.79 7.12
C LYS A 315 -23.18 -10.41 8.37
N SER A 316 -22.56 -10.52 9.54
CA SER A 316 -23.10 -9.99 10.79
C SER A 316 -22.05 -9.15 11.50
N LEU A 317 -22.52 -8.10 12.10
CA LEU A 317 -21.72 -7.09 12.77
C LEU A 317 -22.18 -7.03 14.24
N PRO A 318 -21.30 -6.61 15.16
CA PRO A 318 -21.69 -6.41 16.54
C PRO A 318 -22.91 -5.52 16.67
N ALA A 319 -23.83 -5.91 17.57
CA ALA A 319 -24.98 -5.07 17.86
C ALA A 319 -24.54 -3.70 18.40
N GLY A 320 -25.10 -2.61 17.85
CA GLY A 320 -24.76 -1.25 18.26
C GLY A 320 -23.43 -0.71 17.76
N LEU A 321 -22.77 -1.38 16.81
CA LEU A 321 -21.55 -0.87 16.20
C LEU A 321 -21.82 0.49 15.52
N ASP A 322 -21.13 1.52 16.00
CA ASP A 322 -21.11 2.86 15.41
C ASP A 322 -19.96 2.98 14.41
N PHE A 323 -20.28 2.94 13.13
CA PHE A 323 -19.27 3.02 12.07
C PHE A 323 -18.53 4.37 12.05
N GLY A 324 -19.18 5.44 12.44
CA GLY A 324 -18.53 6.75 12.53
C GLY A 324 -17.47 6.77 13.63
N LYS A 325 -17.77 6.21 14.80
CA LYS A 325 -16.77 6.04 15.87
C LYS A 325 -15.65 5.10 15.47
N ALA A 326 -15.97 3.99 14.80
CA ALA A 326 -14.98 3.06 14.33
C ALA A 326 -14.01 3.71 13.35
N GLY A 327 -14.52 4.44 12.37
CA GLY A 327 -13.71 5.20 11.41
C GLY A 327 -12.79 6.21 12.09
N ARG A 328 -13.32 7.00 13.03
CA ARG A 328 -12.50 7.96 13.79
C ARG A 328 -11.41 7.28 14.61
N ALA A 329 -11.73 6.21 15.34
CA ALA A 329 -10.74 5.50 16.16
C ALA A 329 -9.59 4.92 15.32
N ILE A 330 -9.91 4.35 14.15
CA ILE A 330 -8.91 3.87 13.18
C ILE A 330 -8.04 5.03 12.70
N MET A 331 -8.66 6.12 12.25
CA MET A 331 -7.95 7.28 11.70
C MET A 331 -7.08 7.97 12.75
N ASP A 332 -7.60 8.15 13.97
CA ASP A 332 -6.87 8.77 15.08
C ASP A 332 -5.63 7.95 15.47
N ALA A 333 -5.75 6.62 15.51
CA ALA A 333 -4.62 5.74 15.77
C ALA A 333 -3.56 5.84 14.65
N MET A 334 -3.99 5.88 13.42
CA MET A 334 -3.13 6.02 12.25
C MET A 334 -2.41 7.38 12.25
N LYS A 335 -3.13 8.49 12.50
CA LYS A 335 -2.56 9.84 12.58
C LYS A 335 -1.67 10.06 13.79
N LYS A 336 -1.87 9.30 14.86
CA LYS A 336 -0.95 9.32 16.00
C LYS A 336 0.42 8.75 15.62
N ALA A 337 0.45 7.72 14.77
CA ALA A 337 1.70 7.16 14.24
C ALA A 337 2.34 8.09 13.19
N ASN A 338 1.55 8.64 12.28
CA ASN A 338 1.98 9.64 11.31
C ASN A 338 0.87 10.70 11.09
N PRO A 339 1.08 11.96 11.50
CA PRO A 339 0.07 13.02 11.34
C PRO A 339 -0.36 13.27 9.88
N LYS A 340 0.45 12.86 8.90
CA LYS A 340 0.14 12.97 7.47
C LYS A 340 -0.59 11.75 6.91
N ALA A 341 -0.83 10.73 7.75
CA ALA A 341 -1.40 9.47 7.28
C ALA A 341 -2.72 9.66 6.54
N VAL A 342 -2.83 8.97 5.43
CA VAL A 342 -4.03 8.82 4.60
C VAL A 342 -4.42 7.34 4.65
N TRP A 343 -5.67 7.08 4.93
CA TRP A 343 -6.22 5.75 4.97
C TRP A 343 -6.66 5.32 3.57
N VAL A 344 -5.98 4.34 3.00
CA VAL A 344 -6.35 3.71 1.72
C VAL A 344 -7.35 2.59 2.01
N VAL A 345 -8.52 2.65 1.40
CA VAL A 345 -9.62 1.69 1.61
C VAL A 345 -10.17 1.17 0.29
N GLN A 346 -10.37 -0.14 0.20
CA GLN A 346 -10.96 -0.75 -0.99
C GLN A 346 -12.48 -0.45 -1.05
N GLY A 347 -12.92 0.09 -2.18
CA GLY A 347 -14.32 0.21 -2.53
C GLY A 347 -14.88 -1.15 -2.95
N TRP A 348 -15.27 -1.96 -1.95
CA TRP A 348 -15.75 -3.32 -2.14
C TRP A 348 -17.03 -3.56 -1.33
N THR A 349 -18.10 -4.01 -1.99
CA THR A 349 -19.43 -4.19 -1.39
C THR A 349 -19.91 -2.94 -0.63
N GLU A 350 -20.09 -2.96 0.68
CA GLU A 350 -20.49 -1.82 1.48
C GLU A 350 -19.32 -0.95 1.96
N ASN A 351 -18.06 -1.35 1.70
CA ASN A 351 -16.91 -0.55 2.11
C ASN A 351 -16.57 0.56 1.11
N PRO A 352 -16.08 1.71 1.57
CA PRO A 352 -16.25 2.22 2.93
C PRO A 352 -17.70 2.57 3.23
N ARG A 353 -18.16 2.36 4.46
CA ARG A 353 -19.53 2.66 4.85
C ARG A 353 -19.80 4.16 4.86
N PRO A 354 -21.00 4.62 4.40
CA PRO A 354 -21.32 6.06 4.35
C PRO A 354 -21.15 6.77 5.68
N GLU A 355 -21.54 6.12 6.80
CA GLU A 355 -21.44 6.68 8.14
C GLU A 355 -19.96 6.88 8.55
N MET A 356 -19.09 5.98 8.10
CA MET A 356 -17.64 6.09 8.33
C MET A 356 -17.05 7.25 7.53
N MET A 357 -17.38 7.36 6.24
CA MET A 357 -16.94 8.47 5.40
C MET A 357 -17.39 9.83 5.96
N LYS A 358 -18.65 9.97 6.35
CA LYS A 358 -19.19 11.22 6.94
C LYS A 358 -18.52 11.62 8.27
N ALA A 359 -17.93 10.67 8.97
CA ALA A 359 -17.29 10.92 10.25
C ALA A 359 -15.82 11.34 10.15
N LEU A 360 -15.25 11.28 8.94
CA LEU A 360 -13.85 11.61 8.63
C LEU A 360 -13.75 12.93 7.85
N ASN A 361 -12.58 13.56 7.90
CA ASN A 361 -12.37 14.80 7.17
C ASN A 361 -12.06 14.52 5.68
N PRO A 362 -12.40 15.45 4.79
CA PRO A 362 -11.92 15.39 3.41
C PRO A 362 -10.38 15.21 3.36
N GLY A 363 -9.90 14.25 2.57
CA GLY A 363 -8.48 13.92 2.49
C GLY A 363 -7.98 12.88 3.49
N ASP A 364 -8.77 12.48 4.49
CA ASP A 364 -8.42 11.37 5.38
C ASP A 364 -8.43 10.01 4.65
N LEU A 365 -9.32 9.86 3.65
CA LEU A 365 -9.46 8.64 2.87
C LEU A 365 -8.93 8.81 1.45
N LEU A 366 -8.36 7.72 0.93
CA LEU A 366 -8.15 7.46 -0.48
C LEU A 366 -8.86 6.15 -0.83
N ILE A 367 -9.97 6.26 -1.57
CA ILE A 367 -10.86 5.13 -1.84
C ILE A 367 -10.47 4.52 -3.19
N LEU A 368 -10.21 3.21 -3.20
CA LEU A 368 -9.96 2.45 -4.42
C LEU A 368 -11.29 1.94 -4.96
N ASP A 369 -11.86 2.55 -6.00
CA ASP A 369 -13.08 2.03 -6.62
C ASP A 369 -12.76 0.83 -7.50
N LEU A 370 -12.80 -0.37 -6.91
CA LEU A 370 -12.42 -1.62 -7.57
C LEU A 370 -13.40 -2.05 -8.68
N PHE A 371 -14.57 -1.40 -8.79
CA PHE A 371 -15.57 -1.70 -9.80
C PHE A 371 -15.64 -0.70 -10.96
N SER A 372 -14.74 0.28 -10.99
CA SER A 372 -14.74 1.35 -11.99
C SER A 372 -14.70 0.84 -13.44
N GLU A 373 -14.05 -0.30 -13.66
CA GLU A 373 -13.95 -0.93 -14.99
C GLU A 373 -15.28 -1.43 -15.58
N CYS A 374 -16.25 -1.78 -14.72
CA CYS A 374 -17.49 -2.40 -15.21
C CYS A 374 -18.75 -1.91 -14.48
N ARG A 375 -18.70 -1.67 -13.19
CA ARG A 375 -19.81 -1.22 -12.33
C ARG A 375 -19.32 -0.19 -11.31
N PRO A 376 -18.95 1.01 -11.75
CA PRO A 376 -18.37 2.01 -10.88
C PRO A 376 -19.27 2.30 -9.67
N MET A 377 -18.67 2.38 -8.48
CA MET A 377 -19.42 2.66 -7.24
C MET A 377 -19.81 4.13 -7.15
N TRP A 378 -19.04 5.00 -7.77
CA TRP A 378 -19.36 6.43 -7.87
C TRP A 378 -20.57 6.65 -8.81
N GLY A 379 -21.50 7.49 -8.40
CA GLY A 379 -22.57 7.93 -9.27
C GLY A 379 -23.64 6.89 -9.68
N ILE A 380 -23.69 5.72 -9.03
CA ILE A 380 -24.75 4.73 -9.22
C ILE A 380 -25.55 4.59 -7.92
N PRO A 381 -26.65 5.37 -7.76
CA PRO A 381 -27.42 5.43 -6.52
C PRO A 381 -28.04 4.11 -6.11
N SER A 382 -28.57 3.35 -7.09
CA SER A 382 -29.45 2.22 -6.84
C SER A 382 -28.77 0.97 -6.30
N ILE A 383 -27.51 0.70 -6.71
CA ILE A 383 -26.81 -0.54 -6.38
C ILE A 383 -26.06 -0.39 -5.05
N TRP A 384 -25.32 0.72 -4.88
CA TRP A 384 -24.40 0.92 -3.75
C TRP A 384 -24.92 1.94 -2.72
N LYS A 385 -26.08 2.54 -2.95
CA LYS A 385 -26.67 3.62 -2.11
C LYS A 385 -25.69 4.79 -1.92
N ARG A 386 -24.95 5.14 -2.98
CA ARG A 386 -23.94 6.21 -2.97
C ARG A 386 -24.38 7.37 -3.86
N ASP A 387 -25.51 7.97 -3.53
CA ASP A 387 -26.13 9.07 -4.28
C ASP A 387 -25.21 10.29 -4.39
N LYS A 388 -24.29 10.44 -3.42
CA LYS A 388 -23.33 11.53 -3.33
C LYS A 388 -21.88 11.09 -3.63
N GLY A 389 -21.70 9.96 -4.28
CA GLY A 389 -20.37 9.41 -4.57
C GLY A 389 -19.63 9.06 -3.27
N TYR A 390 -18.43 9.62 -3.07
CA TYR A 390 -17.58 9.33 -1.93
C TYR A 390 -17.51 10.47 -0.88
N GLU A 391 -18.57 11.26 -0.74
CA GLU A 391 -18.70 12.29 0.31
C GLU A 391 -17.48 13.24 0.38
N GLU A 392 -17.00 13.71 -0.77
CA GLU A 392 -15.85 14.61 -0.94
C GLU A 392 -14.47 13.99 -0.60
N HIS A 393 -14.40 12.70 -0.34
CA HIS A 393 -13.11 12.01 -0.21
C HIS A 393 -12.45 11.73 -1.55
N ASN A 394 -11.12 11.68 -1.52
CA ASN A 394 -10.32 11.31 -2.69
C ASN A 394 -10.55 9.85 -3.07
N TRP A 395 -10.55 9.56 -4.37
CA TRP A 395 -10.71 8.20 -4.85
C TRP A 395 -9.95 7.96 -6.13
N LEU A 396 -9.66 6.68 -6.39
CA LEU A 396 -8.98 6.19 -7.57
C LEU A 396 -9.94 5.36 -8.41
N PHE A 397 -9.88 5.59 -9.71
CA PHE A 397 -10.47 4.72 -10.71
C PHE A 397 -9.60 3.47 -10.85
N CYS A 398 -10.11 2.29 -10.50
CA CYS A 398 -9.34 1.05 -10.47
C CYS A 398 -9.89 0.00 -11.42
N LEU A 399 -8.96 -0.82 -11.90
CA LEU A 399 -9.21 -2.08 -12.59
C LEU A 399 -8.94 -3.22 -11.60
N LEU A 400 -9.90 -4.09 -11.33
CA LEU A 400 -9.68 -5.24 -10.45
C LEU A 400 -9.03 -6.41 -11.19
N GLU A 401 -9.17 -6.47 -12.49
CA GLU A 401 -8.61 -7.52 -13.38
C GLU A 401 -8.71 -8.93 -12.79
N ASN A 402 -9.93 -9.48 -12.84
CA ASN A 402 -10.19 -10.88 -12.43
C ASN A 402 -9.69 -11.17 -11.01
N PHE A 403 -10.03 -10.29 -10.06
CA PHE A 403 -9.70 -10.38 -8.63
C PHE A 403 -8.20 -10.30 -8.30
N GLY A 404 -7.39 -9.68 -9.18
CA GLY A 404 -6.00 -9.36 -8.88
C GLY A 404 -5.02 -10.53 -8.95
N GLY A 405 -5.35 -11.61 -9.61
CA GLY A 405 -4.45 -12.77 -9.64
C GLY A 405 -4.49 -13.62 -10.90
N ASN A 406 -5.53 -13.50 -11.68
CA ASN A 406 -5.69 -14.29 -12.89
C ASN A 406 -5.38 -13.43 -14.12
N VAL A 407 -4.18 -13.51 -14.60
CA VAL A 407 -3.75 -12.80 -15.80
C VAL A 407 -4.38 -13.44 -17.03
N GLY A 408 -5.33 -12.75 -17.64
CA GLY A 408 -5.97 -13.16 -18.89
C GLY A 408 -6.46 -11.93 -19.64
N LEU A 409 -6.60 -12.03 -20.95
CA LEU A 409 -7.30 -11.03 -21.75
C LEU A 409 -8.79 -11.09 -21.41
N HIS A 410 -9.15 -10.41 -20.34
CA HIS A 410 -10.49 -10.39 -19.79
C HIS A 410 -10.84 -8.97 -19.39
N GLY A 411 -11.94 -8.45 -19.90
CA GLY A 411 -12.42 -7.13 -19.55
C GLY A 411 -13.36 -6.53 -20.59
N ARG A 412 -14.08 -5.51 -20.17
CA ARG A 412 -15.00 -4.74 -21.02
C ARG A 412 -14.31 -3.43 -21.43
N MET A 413 -13.43 -3.51 -22.42
CA MET A 413 -12.60 -2.38 -22.86
C MET A 413 -13.42 -1.15 -23.28
N ASP A 414 -14.60 -1.35 -23.88
CA ASP A 414 -15.55 -0.30 -24.21
C ASP A 414 -16.05 0.44 -22.97
N GLN A 415 -16.44 -0.30 -21.93
CA GLN A 415 -16.90 0.26 -20.66
C GLN A 415 -15.76 0.90 -19.89
N LEU A 416 -14.58 0.29 -19.89
CA LEU A 416 -13.39 0.83 -19.27
C LEU A 416 -13.09 2.22 -19.81
N LEU A 417 -12.96 2.36 -21.12
CA LEU A 417 -12.67 3.63 -21.77
C LEU A 417 -13.78 4.65 -21.53
N HIS A 418 -15.04 4.25 -21.68
CA HIS A 418 -16.19 5.12 -21.43
C HIS A 418 -16.19 5.64 -19.99
N ASN A 419 -16.09 4.76 -19.01
CA ASN A 419 -16.11 5.11 -17.58
C ASN A 419 -14.92 5.97 -17.20
N PHE A 420 -13.72 5.68 -17.72
CA PHE A 420 -12.54 6.48 -17.47
C PHE A 420 -12.71 7.93 -17.97
N TYR A 421 -13.21 8.12 -19.19
CA TYR A 421 -13.44 9.47 -19.73
C TYR A 421 -14.54 10.22 -18.98
N LEU A 422 -15.59 9.55 -18.53
CA LEU A 422 -16.62 10.16 -17.69
C LEU A 422 -16.05 10.66 -16.36
N THR A 423 -15.11 9.93 -15.76
CA THR A 423 -14.55 10.25 -14.45
C THR A 423 -13.37 11.20 -14.49
N LYS A 424 -12.74 11.39 -15.64
CA LYS A 424 -11.52 12.20 -15.78
C LYS A 424 -11.64 13.61 -15.15
N ASN A 425 -12.85 14.15 -15.08
CA ASN A 425 -13.13 15.46 -14.50
C ASN A 425 -13.78 15.38 -13.09
N LEU A 426 -14.11 14.19 -12.61
CA LEU A 426 -14.81 13.96 -11.34
C LEU A 426 -13.89 13.39 -10.26
N SER A 427 -12.85 12.68 -10.65
CA SER A 427 -11.87 12.12 -9.74
C SER A 427 -10.62 12.99 -9.74
N LEU A 428 -10.09 13.24 -8.55
CA LEU A 428 -8.82 13.97 -8.39
C LEU A 428 -7.62 13.11 -8.80
N ILE A 429 -7.82 11.81 -8.95
CA ILE A 429 -6.72 10.84 -9.11
C ILE A 429 -7.24 9.64 -9.90
N HIS A 430 -6.54 9.28 -10.97
CA HIS A 430 -6.86 8.12 -11.83
C HIS A 430 -5.67 7.19 -11.94
N ILE A 431 -5.94 5.89 -12.03
CA ILE A 431 -4.98 4.88 -12.48
C ILE A 431 -5.51 4.25 -13.75
#